data_4fd0b1b255a92b504294dc26e3dc1a59
#
_entry.id   4fd0b1b255a92b504294dc26e3dc1a59
#
_cell.length_a   1.000
_cell.length_b   1.000
_cell.length_c   1.000
_cell.angle_alpha   90.00
_cell.angle_beta   90.00
_cell.angle_gamma   90.00
#
_symmetry.space_group_name_H-M   'P 1'
#
loop_
_entity.id
_entity.type
_entity.pdbx_description
1 polymer ?
#
loop_
_entity_poly.entity_id
_entity_poly.type
_entity_poly.pdbx_seq_one_letter_code
_entity_poly.pdbx_strand_id
1 'polypeptide(L)'
;MQKYLDKAQVLIEALPYIQRFNRKIIVVKYGGSAMVDESLKRRVIEDVTLLKLCGFKPIIVHGGGKEISKWVGKVGKEAEFINGLRVTDAETMEIAEMVLGRVNKSLVQLVESLGVR
;
A
#
# COMPACT_ATOMS: atom_id res chain seq x y z
N MET A 1 4.10 23.69 26.11
CA MET A 1 2.95 24.45 25.60
C MET A 1 3.09 24.75 24.11
N GLN A 2 4.17 25.35 23.66
CA GLN A 2 4.38 25.70 22.25
C GLN A 2 4.31 24.48 21.32
N LYS A 3 4.88 23.35 21.74
CA LYS A 3 4.82 22.12 20.97
C LYS A 3 3.39 21.65 20.64
N TYR A 4 2.48 21.80 21.60
CA TYR A 4 1.08 21.43 21.41
C TYR A 4 0.32 22.43 20.53
N LEU A 5 0.66 23.72 20.65
CA LEU A 5 0.10 24.75 19.79
C LEU A 5 0.53 24.56 18.34
N ASP A 6 1.78 24.15 18.10
CA ASP A 6 2.28 23.86 16.76
C ASP A 6 1.55 22.66 16.14
N LYS A 7 1.31 21.61 16.92
CA LYS A 7 0.53 20.45 16.44
C LYS A 7 -0.91 20.83 16.12
N ALA A 8 -1.54 21.64 16.95
CA ALA A 8 -2.89 22.12 16.71
C ALA A 8 -2.95 22.95 15.42
N GLN A 9 -1.94 23.80 15.20
CA GLN A 9 -1.86 24.62 13.99
C GLN A 9 -1.76 23.77 12.73
N VAL A 10 -0.94 22.71 12.76
CA VAL A 10 -0.84 21.76 11.63
C VAL A 10 -2.20 21.14 11.32
N LEU A 11 -2.95 20.71 12.33
CA LEU A 11 -4.28 20.13 12.16
C LEU A 11 -5.26 21.14 11.56
N ILE A 12 -5.21 22.40 12.01
CA ILE A 12 -6.05 23.47 11.49
C ILE A 12 -5.73 23.76 10.02
N GLU A 13 -4.45 23.74 9.66
CA GLU A 13 -4.01 23.92 8.27
C GLU A 13 -4.50 22.81 7.35
N ALA A 14 -4.71 21.62 7.87
CA ALA A 14 -5.24 20.49 7.11
C ALA A 14 -6.75 20.63 6.82
N LEU A 15 -7.47 21.42 7.59
CA LEU A 15 -8.93 21.50 7.53
C LEU A 15 -9.49 21.82 6.14
N PRO A 16 -8.98 22.81 5.38
CA PRO A 16 -9.49 23.10 4.04
C PRO A 16 -9.35 21.90 3.09
N TYR A 17 -8.27 21.14 3.22
CA TYR A 17 -8.03 19.94 2.41
C TYR A 17 -8.99 18.81 2.78
N ILE A 18 -9.24 18.61 4.07
CA ILE A 18 -10.20 17.63 4.55
C ILE A 18 -11.60 17.97 4.03
N GLN A 19 -12.01 19.22 4.10
CA GLN A 19 -13.30 19.69 3.59
C GLN A 19 -13.43 19.50 2.09
N ARG A 20 -12.36 19.79 1.34
CA ARG A 20 -12.35 19.69 -0.13
C ARG A 20 -12.44 18.24 -0.60
N PHE A 21 -11.76 17.31 0.09
CA PHE A 21 -11.63 15.92 -0.34
C PHE A 21 -12.51 14.95 0.45
N ASN A 22 -13.29 15.45 1.41
CA ASN A 22 -14.20 14.60 2.19
C ASN A 22 -15.14 13.83 1.26
N ARG A 23 -15.26 12.53 1.48
CA ARG A 23 -16.05 11.58 0.69
C ARG A 23 -15.52 11.36 -0.73
N LYS A 24 -14.37 11.93 -1.07
CA LYS A 24 -13.75 11.70 -2.38
C LYS A 24 -12.99 10.39 -2.37
N ILE A 25 -12.98 9.72 -3.53
CA ILE A 25 -12.14 8.54 -3.73
C ILE A 25 -10.72 9.00 -4.01
N ILE A 26 -9.78 8.46 -3.25
CA ILE A 26 -8.35 8.73 -3.42
C ILE A 26 -7.65 7.40 -3.69
N VAL A 27 -6.98 7.33 -4.81
CA VAL A 27 -6.18 6.14 -5.16
C VAL A 27 -4.77 6.34 -4.63
N VAL A 28 -4.34 5.42 -3.77
CA VAL A 28 -2.99 5.39 -3.20
C VAL A 28 -2.23 4.26 -3.84
N LYS A 29 -1.23 4.60 -4.63
CA LYS A 29 -0.36 3.61 -5.25
C LYS A 29 0.75 3.22 -4.27
N TYR A 30 0.83 1.94 -3.93
CA TYR A 30 1.80 1.40 -3.00
C TYR A 30 2.66 0.34 -3.69
N GLY A 31 3.95 0.57 -3.77
CA GLY A 31 4.83 -0.37 -4.47
C GLY A 31 6.30 0.00 -4.37
N GLY A 32 7.13 -0.70 -5.13
CA GLY A 32 8.56 -0.48 -5.18
C GLY A 32 9.26 -0.70 -3.84
N SER A 33 10.19 0.18 -3.50
CA SER A 33 11.00 0.06 -2.28
C SER A 33 10.17 0.12 -0.99
N ALA A 34 9.01 0.78 -1.01
CA ALA A 34 8.15 0.85 0.17
C ALA A 34 7.58 -0.51 0.56
N MET A 35 7.46 -1.45 -0.39
CA MET A 35 6.91 -2.79 -0.13
C MET A 35 7.90 -3.72 0.57
N VAL A 36 9.20 -3.45 0.49
CA VAL A 36 10.24 -4.30 1.09
C VAL A 36 10.65 -3.86 2.49
N ASP A 37 10.27 -2.67 2.89
CA ASP A 37 10.55 -2.11 4.21
C ASP A 37 9.30 -2.17 5.08
N GLU A 38 9.35 -3.01 6.13
CA GLU A 38 8.20 -3.19 7.04
C GLU A 38 7.84 -1.91 7.80
N SER A 39 8.83 -1.08 8.12
CA SER A 39 8.59 0.21 8.79
C SER A 39 7.83 1.17 7.87
N LEU A 40 8.24 1.27 6.60
CA LEU A 40 7.55 2.10 5.61
C LEU A 40 6.16 1.56 5.32
N LYS A 41 5.99 0.25 5.21
CA LYS A 41 4.70 -0.40 5.02
C LYS A 41 3.72 0.02 6.11
N ARG A 42 4.15 -0.08 7.37
CA ARG A 42 3.30 0.30 8.50
C ARG A 42 2.93 1.77 8.46
N ARG A 43 3.88 2.65 8.15
CA ARG A 43 3.62 4.10 8.05
C ARG A 43 2.63 4.44 6.95
N VAL A 44 2.77 3.82 5.78
CA VAL A 44 1.83 4.01 4.67
C VAL A 44 0.42 3.61 5.09
N ILE A 45 0.28 2.48 5.75
CA ILE A 45 -1.03 1.99 6.20
C ILE A 45 -1.60 2.88 7.31
N GLU A 46 -0.77 3.37 8.22
CA GLU A 46 -1.21 4.34 9.23
C GLU A 46 -1.73 5.63 8.58
N ASP A 47 -1.03 6.14 7.56
CA ASP A 47 -1.44 7.33 6.83
C ASP A 47 -2.76 7.11 6.09
N VAL A 48 -2.92 5.96 5.43
CA VAL A 48 -4.17 5.60 4.73
C VAL A 48 -5.32 5.46 5.72
N THR A 49 -5.05 4.87 6.89
CA THR A 49 -6.04 4.75 7.97
C THR A 49 -6.48 6.13 8.43
N LEU A 50 -5.55 7.06 8.61
CA LEU A 50 -5.87 8.44 8.97
C LEU A 50 -6.76 9.09 7.92
N LEU A 51 -6.45 8.93 6.63
CA LEU A 51 -7.27 9.46 5.54
C LEU A 51 -8.68 8.89 5.60
N LYS A 52 -8.83 7.60 5.85
CA LYS A 52 -10.13 6.94 5.97
C LYS A 52 -10.93 7.53 7.13
N LEU A 53 -10.31 7.70 8.27
CA LEU A 53 -10.97 8.25 9.47
C LEU A 53 -11.33 9.74 9.31
N CYS A 54 -10.59 10.46 8.46
CA CYS A 54 -10.92 11.86 8.10
C CYS A 54 -12.08 11.97 7.10
N GLY A 55 -12.63 10.84 6.64
CA GLY A 55 -13.79 10.83 5.75
C GLY A 55 -13.48 10.65 4.27
N PHE A 56 -12.21 10.40 3.92
CA PHE A 56 -11.84 10.08 2.54
C PHE A 56 -12.18 8.62 2.24
N LYS A 57 -12.23 8.29 0.95
CA LYS A 57 -12.44 6.91 0.49
C LYS A 57 -11.16 6.43 -0.21
N PRO A 58 -10.15 5.97 0.53
CA PRO A 58 -8.90 5.52 -0.06
C PRO A 58 -9.05 4.13 -0.70
N ILE A 59 -8.43 3.99 -1.85
CA ILE A 59 -8.26 2.70 -2.53
C ILE A 59 -6.77 2.48 -2.68
N ILE A 60 -6.26 1.40 -2.11
CA ILE A 60 -4.86 1.04 -2.24
C ILE A 60 -4.69 0.17 -3.48
N VAL A 61 -3.81 0.61 -4.39
CA VAL A 61 -3.38 -0.19 -5.52
C VAL A 61 -1.94 -0.60 -5.27
N HIS A 62 -1.71 -1.89 -5.08
CA HIS A 62 -0.39 -2.40 -4.73
C HIS A 62 0.23 -3.24 -5.84
N GLY A 63 1.55 -3.34 -5.82
CA GLY A 63 2.31 -4.24 -6.65
C GLY A 63 2.76 -5.48 -5.90
N GLY A 64 3.81 -6.12 -6.38
CA GLY A 64 4.38 -7.32 -5.78
C GLY A 64 5.46 -7.96 -6.63
N GLY A 65 6.06 -7.19 -7.56
CA GLY A 65 7.03 -7.73 -8.50
C GLY A 65 8.21 -8.44 -7.85
N LYS A 66 8.76 -7.87 -6.78
CA LYS A 66 9.89 -8.48 -6.05
C LYS A 66 9.49 -9.78 -5.35
N GLU A 67 8.30 -9.80 -4.75
CA GLU A 67 7.77 -11.02 -4.13
C GLU A 67 7.48 -12.10 -5.17
N ILE A 68 6.91 -11.73 -6.32
CA ILE A 68 6.69 -12.67 -7.42
C ILE A 68 8.01 -13.26 -7.89
N SER A 69 9.04 -12.44 -8.11
CA SER A 69 10.38 -12.91 -8.52
C SER A 69 10.97 -13.86 -7.50
N LYS A 70 10.83 -13.57 -6.21
CA LYS A 70 11.31 -14.41 -5.12
C LYS A 70 10.66 -15.81 -5.17
N TRP A 71 9.35 -15.87 -5.35
CA TRP A 71 8.64 -17.16 -5.41
C TRP A 71 8.86 -17.91 -6.71
N VAL A 72 9.01 -17.19 -7.83
CA VAL A 72 9.43 -17.80 -9.11
C VAL A 72 10.79 -18.50 -8.92
N GLY A 73 11.74 -17.85 -8.26
CA GLY A 73 13.03 -18.43 -7.94
C GLY A 73 12.94 -19.66 -7.03
N LYS A 74 12.03 -19.65 -6.05
CA LYS A 74 11.83 -20.77 -5.12
C LYS A 74 11.34 -22.05 -5.82
N VAL A 75 10.61 -21.92 -6.92
CA VAL A 75 10.16 -23.08 -7.69
C VAL A 75 11.12 -23.46 -8.82
N GLY A 76 12.31 -22.86 -8.84
CA GLY A 76 13.37 -23.24 -9.78
C GLY A 76 13.30 -22.57 -11.14
N LYS A 77 12.49 -21.53 -11.28
CA LYS A 77 12.39 -20.72 -12.50
C LYS A 77 13.19 -19.44 -12.36
N GLU A 78 13.54 -18.85 -13.50
CA GLU A 78 14.15 -17.53 -13.55
C GLU A 78 13.11 -16.49 -13.97
N ALA A 79 13.10 -15.36 -13.28
CA ALA A 79 12.27 -14.24 -13.69
C ALA A 79 12.85 -13.59 -14.94
N GLU A 80 12.04 -13.42 -15.98
CA GLU A 80 12.42 -12.78 -17.22
C GLU A 80 11.65 -11.49 -17.43
N PHE A 81 12.32 -10.48 -17.96
CA PHE A 81 11.73 -9.19 -18.26
C PHE A 81 12.15 -8.72 -19.66
N ILE A 82 11.20 -8.15 -20.40
CA ILE A 82 11.47 -7.53 -21.70
C ILE A 82 10.91 -6.11 -21.62
N ASN A 83 11.77 -5.11 -21.82
CA ASN A 83 11.40 -3.69 -21.73
C ASN A 83 10.68 -3.34 -20.42
N GLY A 84 11.15 -3.91 -19.29
CA GLY A 84 10.57 -3.68 -17.97
C GLY A 84 9.29 -4.47 -17.69
N LEU A 85 8.78 -5.20 -18.67
CA LEU A 85 7.59 -6.04 -18.51
C LEU A 85 7.98 -7.48 -18.25
N ARG A 86 7.32 -8.11 -17.29
CA ARG A 86 7.57 -9.52 -16.95
C ARG A 86 7.07 -10.42 -18.07
N VAL A 87 7.93 -11.38 -18.45
CA VAL A 87 7.50 -12.49 -19.29
C VAL A 87 6.76 -13.48 -18.42
N THR A 88 5.48 -13.67 -18.65
CA THR A 88 4.59 -14.43 -17.77
C THR A 88 3.99 -15.61 -18.52
N ASP A 89 4.51 -16.82 -18.28
CA ASP A 89 3.88 -18.05 -18.74
C ASP A 89 2.77 -18.49 -17.76
N ALA A 90 2.13 -19.62 -18.05
CA ALA A 90 1.01 -20.10 -17.24
C ALA A 90 1.40 -20.36 -15.78
N GLU A 91 2.56 -20.97 -15.55
CA GLU A 91 3.06 -21.27 -14.21
C GLU A 91 3.40 -19.99 -13.45
N THR A 92 4.07 -19.05 -14.10
CA THR A 92 4.38 -17.74 -13.51
C THR A 92 3.11 -16.98 -13.19
N MET A 93 2.07 -17.09 -14.01
CA MET A 93 0.79 -16.45 -13.75
C MET A 93 0.11 -17.00 -12.49
N GLU A 94 0.15 -18.31 -12.28
CA GLU A 94 -0.36 -18.92 -11.04
C GLU A 94 0.38 -18.39 -9.82
N ILE A 95 1.71 -18.30 -9.91
CA ILE A 95 2.54 -17.76 -8.84
C ILE A 95 2.18 -16.29 -8.57
N ALA A 96 2.04 -15.50 -9.62
CA ALA A 96 1.68 -14.09 -9.50
C ALA A 96 0.32 -13.92 -8.81
N GLU A 97 -0.66 -14.73 -9.17
CA GLU A 97 -1.99 -14.70 -8.55
C GLU A 97 -1.92 -15.00 -7.05
N MET A 98 -1.22 -16.07 -6.67
CA MET A 98 -1.05 -16.45 -5.27
C MET A 98 -0.31 -15.38 -4.48
N VAL A 99 0.78 -14.85 -5.03
CA VAL A 99 1.62 -13.86 -4.36
C VAL A 99 0.89 -12.54 -4.19
N LEU A 100 0.21 -12.06 -5.23
CA LEU A 100 -0.56 -10.82 -5.15
C LEU A 100 -1.71 -10.93 -4.16
N GLY A 101 -2.37 -12.08 -4.11
CA GLY A 101 -3.40 -12.35 -3.11
C GLY A 101 -2.84 -12.32 -1.70
N ARG A 102 -1.66 -12.91 -1.48
CA ARG A 102 -0.99 -12.88 -0.19
C ARG A 102 -0.61 -11.46 0.25
N VAL A 103 -0.03 -10.67 -0.67
CA VAL A 103 0.32 -9.27 -0.40
C VAL A 103 -0.94 -8.50 -0.03
N ASN A 104 -2.01 -8.66 -0.80
CA ASN A 104 -3.29 -8.00 -0.54
C ASN A 104 -3.80 -8.32 0.87
N LYS A 105 -3.85 -9.58 1.24
CA LYS A 105 -4.36 -9.99 2.55
C LYS A 105 -3.47 -9.54 3.70
N SER A 106 -2.16 -9.42 3.49
CA SER A 106 -1.28 -8.88 4.51
C SER A 106 -1.57 -7.40 4.78
N LEU A 107 -1.92 -6.64 3.75
CA LEU A 107 -2.32 -5.23 3.90
C LEU A 107 -3.68 -5.13 4.60
N VAL A 108 -4.63 -5.98 4.23
CA VAL A 108 -5.96 -6.03 4.87
C VAL A 108 -5.82 -6.31 6.37
N GLN A 109 -5.00 -7.29 6.74
CA GLN A 109 -4.76 -7.62 8.15
C GLN A 109 -4.16 -6.44 8.92
N LEU A 110 -3.22 -5.74 8.30
CA LEU A 110 -2.59 -4.58 8.93
C LEU A 110 -3.59 -3.44 9.13
N VAL A 111 -4.44 -3.17 8.14
CA VAL A 111 -5.51 -2.17 8.24
C VAL A 111 -6.48 -2.54 9.36
N GLU A 112 -6.91 -3.80 9.42
CA GLU A 112 -7.80 -4.28 10.47
C GLU A 112 -7.18 -4.15 11.86
N SER A 113 -5.87 -4.39 11.99
CA SER A 113 -5.17 -4.24 13.27
C SER A 113 -5.17 -2.80 13.79
N LEU A 114 -5.37 -1.83 12.89
CA LEU A 114 -5.49 -0.42 13.23
C LEU A 114 -6.95 0.02 13.46
N GLY A 115 -7.89 -0.91 13.48
CA GLY A 115 -9.29 -0.66 13.83
C GLY A 115 -10.16 -0.17 12.69
N VAL A 116 -9.74 -0.33 11.45
CA VAL A 116 -10.48 0.09 10.25
C VAL A 116 -10.82 -1.12 9.38
N ARG A 117 -11.97 -1.08 8.73
CA ARG A 117 -12.43 -2.11 7.79
C ARG A 117 -12.48 -1.59 6.36
#